data_5d8d0c5f2980e4a9c408fdf6afa758ff
#
_entry.id   5d8d0c5f2980e4a9c408fdf6afa758ff
#
_cell.length_a   1.000
_cell.length_b   1.000
_cell.length_c   1.000
_cell.angle_alpha   90.00
_cell.angle_beta   90.00
_cell.angle_gamma   90.00
#
_symmetry.space_group_name_H-M   'P 1'
#
loop_
_entity.id
_entity.type
_entity.pdbx_description
1 polymer ?
#
loop_
_entity_poly.entity_id
_entity_poly.type
_entity_poly.pdbx_seq_one_letter_code
_entity_poly.pdbx_strand_id
1 'polypeptide(L)'
;MTFALYSPDDRFDQTFLNNYMKINVEPRVKRIGGVGKAQLFGSNYSMRLWLKPDKMAGYGLIPDDISAVLARQNIEAATGSFGQNSDGANEYTMKYRGRLSTAEEFGELVVKSLPGGDVLRLKEVADIELGDEYYNYSSEVNGHPAAMMMINQKSGSNASSTINEIHEVLDDLSRDCPKGQKFVVLTDTNKFLNASIHSVIRT
;
A
#
# COMPACT_ATOMS: atom_id res chain seq x y z
N MET A 1 15.72 13.32 -5.82
CA MET A 1 15.96 13.07 -4.39
C MET A 1 15.49 11.67 -4.03
N THR A 2 16.24 10.96 -3.20
CA THR A 2 15.84 9.64 -2.68
C THR A 2 16.01 9.65 -1.16
N PHE A 3 15.03 9.15 -0.45
CA PHE A 3 15.08 8.98 1.00
C PHE A 3 14.47 7.64 1.41
N ALA A 4 14.78 7.21 2.62
CA ALA A 4 14.25 5.98 3.19
C ALA A 4 13.72 6.22 4.61
N LEU A 5 12.75 5.41 4.99
CA LEU A 5 12.31 5.19 6.35
C LEU A 5 12.83 3.82 6.78
N TYR A 6 13.55 3.73 7.89
CA TYR A 6 14.12 2.47 8.36
C TYR A 6 13.93 2.29 9.88
N SER A 7 14.05 1.05 10.34
CA SER A 7 13.92 0.68 11.76
C SER A 7 15.28 0.31 12.34
N PRO A 8 15.97 1.22 13.03
CA PRO A 8 17.31 0.96 13.59
C PRO A 8 17.36 -0.15 14.63
N ASP A 9 16.25 -0.49 15.23
CA ASP A 9 16.09 -1.51 16.28
C ASP A 9 15.36 -2.77 15.78
N ASP A 10 15.19 -2.90 14.46
CA ASP A 10 14.50 -4.01 13.76
C ASP A 10 13.10 -4.34 14.31
N ARG A 11 12.47 -3.37 14.98
CA ARG A 11 11.13 -3.52 15.56
C ARG A 11 10.07 -3.63 14.49
N PHE A 12 10.28 -2.97 13.36
CA PHE A 12 9.35 -2.92 12.24
C PHE A 12 9.97 -3.59 11.04
N ASP A 13 9.21 -4.49 10.42
CA ASP A 13 9.60 -5.12 9.18
C ASP A 13 9.45 -4.19 7.97
N GLN A 14 10.00 -4.58 6.84
CA GLN A 14 9.97 -3.82 5.61
C GLN A 14 8.54 -3.55 5.13
N THR A 15 7.63 -4.51 5.27
CA THR A 15 6.24 -4.41 4.81
C THR A 15 5.48 -3.35 5.60
N PHE A 16 5.67 -3.33 6.92
CA PHE A 16 5.10 -2.28 7.77
C PHE A 16 5.63 -0.89 7.38
N LEU A 17 6.95 -0.76 7.18
CA LEU A 17 7.57 0.50 6.78
C LEU A 17 7.06 0.99 5.42
N ASN A 18 6.92 0.08 4.45
CA ASN A 18 6.33 0.39 3.15
C ASN A 18 4.88 0.85 3.27
N ASN A 19 4.08 0.14 4.06
CA ASN A 19 2.68 0.51 4.28
C ASN A 19 2.57 1.88 4.98
N TYR A 20 3.41 2.14 5.98
CA TYR A 20 3.47 3.44 6.65
C TYR A 20 3.83 4.56 5.68
N MET A 21 4.86 4.35 4.84
CA MET A 21 5.27 5.29 3.79
C MET A 21 4.15 5.55 2.79
N LYS A 22 3.41 4.50 2.40
CA LYS A 22 2.30 4.59 1.45
C LYS A 22 1.14 5.43 1.97
N ILE A 23 0.79 5.25 3.25
CA ILE A 23 -0.40 5.89 3.85
C ILE A 23 -0.08 7.30 4.35
N ASN A 24 1.07 7.48 5.02
CA ASN A 24 1.36 8.72 5.75
C ASN A 24 2.30 9.67 5.01
N VAL A 25 3.27 9.14 4.26
CA VAL A 25 4.34 9.93 3.65
C VAL A 25 4.03 10.30 2.20
N GLU A 26 3.71 9.32 1.38
CA GLU A 26 3.48 9.50 -0.06
C GLU A 26 2.44 10.58 -0.38
N PRO A 27 1.27 10.64 0.30
CA PRO A 27 0.28 11.68 0.02
C PRO A 27 0.76 13.09 0.39
N ARG A 28 1.56 13.22 1.46
CA ARG A 28 2.11 14.53 1.86
C ARG A 28 3.15 15.00 0.86
N VAL A 29 4.07 14.13 0.44
CA VAL A 29 5.11 14.43 -0.55
C VAL A 29 4.51 14.77 -1.92
N LYS A 30 3.49 14.05 -2.37
CA LYS A 30 2.80 14.32 -3.65
C LYS A 30 2.09 15.67 -3.71
N ARG A 31 1.77 16.29 -2.57
CA ARG A 31 1.14 17.62 -2.50
C ARG A 31 2.14 18.76 -2.65
N ILE A 32 3.43 18.50 -2.54
CA ILE A 32 4.48 19.52 -2.67
C ILE A 32 4.52 20.03 -4.12
N GLY A 33 4.45 21.33 -4.27
CA GLY A 33 4.59 21.98 -5.58
C GLY A 33 5.97 21.70 -6.18
N GLY A 34 6.03 21.12 -7.38
CA GLY A 34 7.30 20.77 -8.02
C GLY A 34 7.64 19.28 -7.96
N VAL A 35 6.96 18.48 -7.16
CA VAL A 35 7.01 17.01 -7.22
C VAL A 35 6.21 16.54 -8.43
N GLY A 36 6.89 15.86 -9.37
CA GLY A 36 6.27 15.27 -10.56
C GLY A 36 5.84 13.84 -10.32
N LYS A 37 6.69 13.04 -9.68
CA LYS A 37 6.42 11.64 -9.34
C LYS A 37 7.08 11.29 -8.02
N ALA A 38 6.33 10.71 -7.10
CA ALA A 38 6.85 10.01 -5.94
C ALA A 38 6.64 8.50 -6.15
N GLN A 39 7.72 7.73 -6.10
CA GLN A 39 7.72 6.30 -6.32
C GLN A 39 8.27 5.59 -5.09
N LEU A 40 7.42 4.83 -4.44
CA LEU A 40 7.79 3.95 -3.34
C LEU A 40 8.32 2.63 -3.93
N PHE A 41 9.46 2.16 -3.42
CA PHE A 41 10.03 0.86 -3.74
C PHE A 41 9.76 -0.09 -2.59
N GLY A 42 9.18 -1.24 -2.91
CA GLY A 42 8.85 -2.28 -1.95
C GLY A 42 7.46 -2.83 -2.16
N SER A 43 7.08 -3.73 -1.29
CA SER A 43 5.81 -4.43 -1.31
C SER A 43 4.84 -3.83 -0.30
N ASN A 44 3.56 -3.82 -0.64
CA ASN A 44 2.49 -3.46 0.29
C ASN A 44 1.89 -4.74 0.87
N TYR A 45 1.09 -4.59 1.94
CA TYR A 45 0.26 -5.69 2.39
C TYR A 45 -0.75 -6.09 1.32
N SER A 46 -0.85 -7.40 1.11
CA SER A 46 -1.83 -8.02 0.23
C SER A 46 -2.38 -9.29 0.86
N MET A 47 -3.64 -9.61 0.57
CA MET A 47 -4.21 -10.89 0.95
C MET A 47 -3.71 -11.96 -0.02
N ARG A 48 -2.99 -12.96 0.50
CA ARG A 48 -2.44 -14.07 -0.26
C ARG A 48 -3.31 -15.29 -0.14
N LEU A 49 -3.50 -15.94 -1.27
CA LEU A 49 -4.26 -17.17 -1.40
C LEU A 49 -3.33 -18.26 -1.96
N TRP A 50 -2.94 -19.18 -1.09
CA TRP A 50 -2.15 -20.35 -1.48
C TRP A 50 -3.11 -21.47 -1.88
N LEU A 51 -3.37 -21.57 -3.17
CA LEU A 51 -4.30 -22.56 -3.71
C LEU A 51 -3.75 -23.98 -3.51
N LYS A 52 -4.64 -24.93 -3.18
CA LYS A 52 -4.34 -26.35 -3.01
C LYS A 52 -4.81 -27.14 -4.24
N PRO A 53 -3.92 -27.40 -5.23
CA PRO A 53 -4.31 -27.99 -6.51
C PRO A 53 -5.04 -29.33 -6.37
N ASP A 54 -4.56 -30.17 -5.46
CA ASP A 54 -5.17 -31.50 -5.23
C ASP A 54 -6.62 -31.41 -4.74
N LYS A 55 -6.88 -30.47 -3.82
CA LYS A 55 -8.25 -30.23 -3.32
C LYS A 55 -9.12 -29.59 -4.40
N MET A 56 -8.58 -28.64 -5.15
CA MET A 56 -9.30 -28.00 -6.25
C MET A 56 -9.69 -29.02 -7.33
N ALA A 57 -8.76 -29.91 -7.71
CA ALA A 57 -9.02 -30.96 -8.68
C ALA A 57 -10.16 -31.88 -8.21
N GLY A 58 -10.20 -32.23 -6.93
CA GLY A 58 -11.28 -33.04 -6.34
C GLY A 58 -12.67 -32.44 -6.48
N TYR A 59 -12.76 -31.11 -6.55
CA TYR A 59 -14.02 -30.37 -6.76
C TYR A 59 -14.21 -29.89 -8.20
N GLY A 60 -13.29 -30.21 -9.11
CA GLY A 60 -13.32 -29.77 -10.51
C GLY A 60 -13.19 -28.25 -10.64
N LEU A 61 -12.32 -27.63 -9.84
CA LEU A 61 -12.05 -26.18 -9.84
C LEU A 61 -10.70 -25.90 -10.51
N ILE A 62 -10.64 -24.76 -11.20
CA ILE A 62 -9.41 -24.18 -11.74
C ILE A 62 -9.15 -22.82 -11.06
N PRO A 63 -7.90 -22.29 -11.09
CA PRO A 63 -7.57 -20.99 -10.47
C PRO A 63 -8.44 -19.82 -10.95
N ASP A 64 -8.88 -19.85 -12.21
CA ASP A 64 -9.75 -18.83 -12.78
C ASP A 64 -11.13 -18.78 -12.11
N ASP A 65 -11.64 -19.92 -11.63
CA ASP A 65 -12.91 -19.95 -10.87
C ASP A 65 -12.76 -19.16 -9.57
N ILE A 66 -11.64 -19.30 -8.87
CA ILE A 66 -11.35 -18.55 -7.65
C ILE A 66 -11.23 -17.05 -7.96
N SER A 67 -10.52 -16.69 -9.02
CA SER A 67 -10.39 -15.31 -9.47
C SER A 67 -11.76 -14.68 -9.79
N ALA A 68 -12.64 -15.43 -10.45
CA ALA A 68 -14.00 -14.99 -10.77
C ALA A 68 -14.87 -14.81 -9.51
N VAL A 69 -14.71 -15.66 -8.51
CA VAL A 69 -15.40 -15.53 -7.22
C VAL A 69 -14.94 -14.28 -6.48
N LEU A 70 -13.63 -14.05 -6.40
CA LEU A 70 -13.06 -12.85 -5.79
C LEU A 70 -13.55 -11.57 -6.47
N ALA A 71 -13.51 -11.53 -7.80
CA ALA A 71 -13.98 -10.39 -8.57
C ALA A 71 -15.46 -10.06 -8.35
N ARG A 72 -16.30 -11.06 -8.07
CA ARG A 72 -17.74 -10.88 -7.83
C ARG A 72 -18.08 -10.55 -6.38
N GLN A 73 -17.34 -11.08 -5.41
CA GLN A 73 -17.69 -11.00 -3.98
C GLN A 73 -16.83 -10.01 -3.19
N ASN A 74 -15.67 -9.61 -3.71
CA ASN A 74 -14.79 -8.63 -3.08
C ASN A 74 -14.81 -7.29 -3.84
N ILE A 75 -15.99 -6.72 -4.02
CA ILE A 75 -16.19 -5.44 -4.69
C ILE A 75 -16.67 -4.37 -3.72
N GLU A 76 -16.30 -3.13 -3.99
CA GLU A 76 -16.85 -1.97 -3.32
C GLU A 76 -17.99 -1.43 -4.18
N ALA A 77 -19.23 -1.64 -3.74
CA ALA A 77 -20.41 -1.14 -4.43
C ALA A 77 -20.98 0.06 -3.67
N ALA A 78 -21.27 1.13 -4.38
CA ALA A 78 -22.08 2.22 -3.84
C ALA A 78 -23.53 1.72 -3.72
N THR A 79 -23.98 1.55 -2.47
CA THR A 79 -25.37 1.19 -2.19
C THR A 79 -26.23 2.44 -2.21
N GLY A 80 -27.29 2.42 -3.01
CA GLY A 80 -28.29 3.48 -3.00
C GLY A 80 -29.09 3.53 -1.68
N SER A 81 -29.94 4.52 -1.54
CA SER A 81 -30.90 4.59 -0.45
C SER A 81 -32.28 4.12 -0.94
N PHE A 82 -33.04 3.48 -0.04
CA PHE A 82 -34.44 3.16 -0.22
C PHE A 82 -35.32 4.31 0.28
N GLY A 83 -36.35 4.67 -0.48
CA GLY A 83 -37.35 5.65 -0.04
C GLY A 83 -37.14 7.06 -0.54
N GLN A 84 -36.15 7.33 -1.37
CA GLN A 84 -35.81 8.66 -1.90
C GLN A 84 -36.96 9.31 -2.72
N ASN A 85 -37.92 8.51 -3.22
CA ASN A 85 -39.09 8.97 -4.01
C ASN A 85 -40.43 8.48 -3.41
N SER A 86 -40.49 8.12 -2.13
CA SER A 86 -41.74 7.75 -1.47
C SER A 86 -42.29 8.94 -0.68
N ASP A 87 -43.61 9.09 -0.63
CA ASP A 87 -44.30 10.10 0.20
C ASP A 87 -44.11 9.87 1.72
N GLY A 88 -43.31 8.89 2.10
CA GLY A 88 -42.94 8.56 3.50
C GLY A 88 -41.71 9.33 3.97
N ALA A 89 -41.76 9.84 5.19
CA ALA A 89 -40.73 10.67 5.81
C ALA A 89 -39.40 9.95 6.16
N ASN A 90 -39.19 8.68 5.76
CA ASN A 90 -38.03 7.90 6.16
C ASN A 90 -37.23 7.41 4.96
N GLU A 91 -35.98 7.89 4.85
CA GLU A 91 -34.96 7.38 3.94
C GLU A 91 -34.09 6.35 4.67
N TYR A 92 -33.96 5.15 4.12
CA TYR A 92 -33.09 4.10 4.62
C TYR A 92 -31.86 3.96 3.74
N THR A 93 -30.69 4.38 4.25
CA THR A 93 -29.42 4.15 3.57
C THR A 93 -29.01 2.69 3.72
N MET A 94 -28.87 1.97 2.62
CA MET A 94 -28.31 0.62 2.65
C MET A 94 -26.81 0.70 2.89
N LYS A 95 -26.31 0.03 3.94
CA LYS A 95 -24.88 -0.18 4.16
C LYS A 95 -24.48 -1.53 3.58
N TYR A 96 -23.66 -1.52 2.56
CA TYR A 96 -23.01 -2.72 2.07
C TYR A 96 -21.70 -2.95 2.84
N ARG A 97 -21.43 -4.19 3.20
CA ARG A 97 -20.15 -4.58 3.78
C ARG A 97 -19.12 -4.60 2.65
N GLY A 98 -18.34 -3.56 2.49
CA GLY A 98 -17.39 -3.34 1.40
C GLY A 98 -16.38 -4.47 1.18
N ARG A 99 -15.18 -4.11 0.78
CA ARG A 99 -14.07 -5.07 0.59
C ARG A 99 -13.80 -5.89 1.84
N LEU A 100 -13.51 -7.16 1.65
CA LEU A 100 -13.04 -8.06 2.71
C LEU A 100 -11.64 -7.60 3.15
N SER A 101 -11.38 -7.69 4.46
CA SER A 101 -10.15 -7.15 5.05
C SER A 101 -9.37 -8.17 5.86
N THR A 102 -9.98 -9.28 6.27
CA THR A 102 -9.32 -10.31 7.08
C THR A 102 -9.26 -11.67 6.37
N ALA A 103 -8.28 -12.48 6.73
CA ALA A 103 -8.11 -13.83 6.18
C ALA A 103 -9.35 -14.71 6.44
N GLU A 104 -10.00 -14.52 7.61
CA GLU A 104 -11.21 -15.23 7.99
C GLU A 104 -12.38 -14.87 7.04
N GLU A 105 -12.56 -13.59 6.75
CA GLU A 105 -13.61 -13.12 5.83
C GLU A 105 -13.40 -13.68 4.41
N PHE A 106 -12.17 -13.69 3.92
CA PHE A 106 -11.84 -14.31 2.64
C PHE A 106 -12.10 -15.83 2.67
N GLY A 107 -11.79 -16.50 3.81
CA GLY A 107 -12.00 -17.92 3.99
C GLY A 107 -13.47 -18.34 3.88
N GLU A 108 -14.38 -17.47 4.27
CA GLU A 108 -15.83 -17.73 4.26
C GLU A 108 -16.48 -17.51 2.87
N LEU A 109 -15.73 -17.03 1.88
CA LEU A 109 -16.22 -16.88 0.51
C LEU A 109 -16.70 -18.22 -0.05
N VAL A 110 -17.91 -18.24 -0.61
CA VAL A 110 -18.48 -19.42 -1.25
C VAL A 110 -17.93 -19.55 -2.66
N VAL A 111 -17.15 -20.60 -2.90
CA VAL A 111 -16.53 -20.89 -4.20
C VAL A 111 -17.48 -21.69 -5.09
N LYS A 112 -18.17 -22.70 -4.53
CA LYS A 112 -19.04 -23.62 -5.28
C LYS A 112 -20.16 -24.13 -4.41
N SER A 113 -21.36 -24.30 -4.99
CA SER A 113 -22.45 -25.04 -4.34
C SER A 113 -22.32 -26.51 -4.71
N LEU A 114 -22.44 -27.39 -3.72
CA LEU A 114 -22.32 -28.83 -3.86
C LEU A 114 -23.71 -29.50 -3.97
N PRO A 115 -23.79 -30.69 -4.58
CA PRO A 115 -25.02 -31.49 -4.54
C PRO A 115 -25.42 -31.78 -3.08
N GLY A 116 -26.67 -31.54 -2.74
CA GLY A 116 -27.18 -31.73 -1.35
C GLY A 116 -27.40 -30.44 -0.57
N GLY A 117 -27.00 -29.28 -1.12
CA GLY A 117 -27.18 -27.98 -0.48
C GLY A 117 -25.97 -27.48 0.32
N ASP A 118 -24.93 -28.29 0.40
CA ASP A 118 -23.65 -27.86 1.00
C ASP A 118 -22.95 -26.84 0.14
N VAL A 119 -22.07 -26.05 0.74
CA VAL A 119 -21.27 -25.02 0.06
C VAL A 119 -19.79 -25.27 0.31
N LEU A 120 -19.00 -25.18 -0.74
CA LEU A 120 -17.54 -25.21 -0.68
C LEU A 120 -17.02 -23.80 -0.43
N ARG A 121 -16.26 -23.61 0.63
CA ARG A 121 -15.69 -22.34 1.00
C ARG A 121 -14.23 -22.25 0.59
N LEU A 122 -13.72 -21.01 0.40
CA LEU A 122 -12.36 -20.76 -0.05
C LEU A 122 -11.31 -21.36 0.88
N LYS A 123 -11.52 -21.32 2.21
CA LYS A 123 -10.63 -21.94 3.21
C LYS A 123 -10.41 -23.43 3.05
N GLU A 124 -11.29 -24.14 2.34
CA GLU A 124 -11.18 -25.58 2.12
C GLU A 124 -10.22 -25.90 0.99
N VAL A 125 -10.05 -24.98 0.02
CA VAL A 125 -9.24 -25.14 -1.19
C VAL A 125 -8.02 -24.20 -1.25
N ALA A 126 -7.86 -23.30 -0.26
CA ALA A 126 -6.74 -22.40 -0.16
C ALA A 126 -6.33 -22.15 1.30
N ASP A 127 -5.05 -21.86 1.52
CA ASP A 127 -4.58 -21.20 2.73
C ASP A 127 -4.55 -19.69 2.48
N ILE A 128 -4.99 -18.90 3.47
CA ILE A 128 -5.22 -17.48 3.32
C ILE A 128 -4.42 -16.76 4.39
N GLU A 129 -3.58 -15.82 3.98
CA GLU A 129 -2.75 -15.03 4.89
C GLU A 129 -2.59 -13.59 4.41
N LEU A 130 -2.38 -12.67 5.35
CA LEU A 130 -1.92 -11.33 5.04
C LEU A 130 -0.40 -11.36 4.90
N GLY A 131 0.11 -10.98 3.74
CA GLY A 131 1.54 -11.00 3.45
C GLY A 131 1.92 -9.92 2.45
N ASP A 132 3.13 -10.03 1.90
CA ASP A 132 3.64 -9.09 0.90
C ASP A 132 2.99 -9.31 -0.46
N GLU A 133 2.71 -8.22 -1.16
CA GLU A 133 2.25 -8.27 -2.56
C GLU A 133 3.31 -8.89 -3.48
N TYR A 134 4.59 -8.55 -3.24
CA TYR A 134 5.75 -9.05 -3.98
C TYR A 134 6.89 -9.39 -3.03
N TYR A 135 7.58 -10.52 -3.26
CA TYR A 135 8.78 -10.92 -2.50
C TYR A 135 10.10 -10.59 -3.21
N ASN A 136 10.05 -9.89 -4.34
CA ASN A 136 11.22 -9.69 -5.21
C ASN A 136 12.06 -8.47 -4.79
N TYR A 137 11.62 -7.71 -3.80
CA TYR A 137 12.29 -6.48 -3.37
C TYR A 137 12.61 -6.55 -1.89
N SER A 138 13.87 -6.39 -1.57
CA SER A 138 14.35 -6.12 -0.23
C SER A 138 15.07 -4.78 -0.22
N SER A 139 14.77 -3.94 0.76
CA SER A 139 15.43 -2.65 0.95
C SER A 139 15.97 -2.57 2.37
N GLU A 140 17.22 -2.22 2.48
CA GLU A 140 17.89 -2.08 3.77
C GLU A 140 18.68 -0.77 3.83
N VAL A 141 18.77 -0.21 5.01
CA VAL A 141 19.63 0.92 5.33
C VAL A 141 20.51 0.53 6.50
N ASN A 142 21.83 0.48 6.28
CA ASN A 142 22.83 0.05 7.26
C ASN A 142 22.56 -1.35 7.85
N GLY A 143 22.00 -2.26 7.05
CA GLY A 143 21.66 -3.62 7.49
C GLY A 143 20.34 -3.74 8.24
N HIS A 144 19.53 -2.67 8.29
CA HIS A 144 18.20 -2.67 8.93
C HIS A 144 17.09 -2.57 7.87
N PRO A 145 15.92 -3.18 8.12
CA PRO A 145 14.77 -3.10 7.21
C PRO A 145 14.40 -1.65 6.90
N ALA A 146 14.12 -1.37 5.63
CA ALA A 146 13.81 -0.03 5.17
C ALA A 146 12.74 -0.02 4.08
N ALA A 147 12.03 1.12 3.98
CA ALA A 147 11.19 1.49 2.85
C ALA A 147 11.82 2.68 2.14
N MET A 148 11.98 2.61 0.83
CA MET A 148 12.66 3.63 0.03
C MET A 148 11.70 4.34 -0.91
N MET A 149 11.80 5.68 -0.96
CA MET A 149 11.03 6.50 -1.89
C MET A 149 11.95 7.35 -2.76
N MET A 150 11.71 7.30 -4.07
CA MET A 150 12.36 8.17 -5.04
C MET A 150 11.38 9.25 -5.49
N ILE A 151 11.87 10.49 -5.50
CA ILE A 151 11.11 11.65 -5.95
C ILE A 151 11.75 12.21 -7.21
N ASN A 152 10.92 12.31 -8.24
CA ASN A 152 11.27 12.98 -9.49
C ASN A 152 10.60 14.35 -9.53
N GLN A 153 11.37 15.33 -9.91
CA GLN A 153 10.92 16.71 -10.07
C GLN A 153 10.00 16.86 -11.28
N LYS A 154 9.04 17.75 -11.19
CA LYS A 154 8.25 18.20 -12.34
C LYS A 154 9.10 19.10 -13.24
N SER A 155 8.99 18.92 -14.54
CA SER A 155 9.70 19.78 -15.51
C SER A 155 9.32 21.25 -15.32
N GLY A 156 10.32 22.12 -15.30
CA GLY A 156 10.16 23.57 -15.12
C GLY A 156 9.98 24.04 -13.68
N SER A 157 9.96 23.15 -12.67
CA SER A 157 9.92 23.55 -11.27
C SER A 157 11.31 23.86 -10.71
N ASN A 158 11.37 24.61 -9.61
CA ASN A 158 12.62 24.92 -8.92
C ASN A 158 13.05 23.75 -8.03
N ALA A 159 14.15 23.08 -8.39
CA ALA A 159 14.67 21.93 -7.68
C ALA A 159 15.00 22.23 -6.21
N SER A 160 15.66 23.38 -5.96
CA SER A 160 16.09 23.74 -4.61
C SER A 160 14.90 23.98 -3.67
N SER A 161 13.90 24.75 -4.12
CA SER A 161 12.67 24.99 -3.36
C SER A 161 11.94 23.67 -3.07
N THR A 162 11.77 22.85 -4.11
CA THR A 162 11.07 21.54 -3.94
C THR A 162 11.78 20.63 -2.94
N ILE A 163 13.11 20.55 -2.99
CA ILE A 163 13.87 19.71 -2.04
C ILE A 163 13.79 20.26 -0.62
N ASN A 164 13.85 21.59 -0.44
CA ASN A 164 13.70 22.20 0.88
C ASN A 164 12.32 21.92 1.48
N GLU A 165 11.24 22.06 0.70
CA GLU A 165 9.89 21.71 1.13
C GLU A 165 9.77 20.20 1.49
N ILE A 166 10.46 19.31 0.77
CA ILE A 166 10.50 17.89 1.12
C ILE A 166 11.20 17.68 2.46
N HIS A 167 12.32 18.37 2.71
CA HIS A 167 13.01 18.30 4.01
C HIS A 167 12.10 18.74 5.17
N GLU A 168 11.38 19.85 5.02
CA GLU A 168 10.42 20.34 6.02
C GLU A 168 9.33 19.29 6.31
N VAL A 169 8.77 18.69 5.26
CA VAL A 169 7.76 17.63 5.41
C VAL A 169 8.34 16.39 6.10
N LEU A 170 9.59 16.00 5.80
CA LEU A 170 10.25 14.87 6.47
C LEU A 170 10.56 15.16 7.94
N ASP A 171 10.93 16.39 8.26
CA ASP A 171 11.17 16.83 9.64
C ASP A 171 9.87 16.80 10.47
N ASP A 172 8.76 17.26 9.90
CA ASP A 172 7.45 17.19 10.54
C ASP A 172 6.99 15.74 10.74
N LEU A 173 7.13 14.90 9.69
CA LEU A 173 6.82 13.49 9.78
C LEU A 173 7.68 12.76 10.82
N SER A 174 8.93 13.16 10.98
CA SER A 174 9.85 12.56 11.98
C SER A 174 9.39 12.81 13.42
N ARG A 175 8.67 13.90 13.68
CA ARG A 175 8.10 14.21 15.01
C ARG A 175 6.87 13.37 15.30
N ASP A 176 6.07 13.08 14.26
CA ASP A 176 4.82 12.31 14.36
C ASP A 176 5.04 10.79 14.22
N CYS A 177 6.24 10.38 13.82
CA CYS A 177 6.58 8.99 13.51
C CYS A 177 6.59 8.12 14.78
N PRO A 178 6.10 6.89 14.73
CA PRO A 178 6.23 5.92 15.82
C PRO A 178 7.68 5.75 16.25
N LYS A 179 7.92 5.64 17.55
CA LYS A 179 9.26 5.42 18.10
C LYS A 179 9.87 4.14 17.55
N GLY A 180 11.11 4.20 17.09
CA GLY A 180 11.81 3.08 16.46
C GLY A 180 11.86 3.18 14.93
N GLN A 181 11.43 4.30 14.36
CA GLN A 181 11.56 4.61 12.94
C GLN A 181 12.39 5.89 12.75
N LYS A 182 13.17 5.94 11.67
CA LYS A 182 13.96 7.12 11.31
C LYS A 182 13.96 7.33 9.79
N PHE A 183 13.82 8.59 9.40
CA PHE A 183 14.06 9.01 8.02
C PHE A 183 15.54 9.24 7.77
N VAL A 184 16.01 8.86 6.60
CA VAL A 184 17.35 9.16 6.12
C VAL A 184 17.30 9.56 4.65
N VAL A 185 17.96 10.65 4.31
CA VAL A 185 18.13 11.10 2.92
C VAL A 185 19.33 10.39 2.33
N LEU A 186 19.09 9.59 1.29
CA LEU A 186 20.12 8.80 0.60
C LEU A 186 20.80 9.61 -0.52
N THR A 187 20.00 10.34 -1.29
CA THR A 187 20.50 11.17 -2.38
C THR A 187 19.77 12.50 -2.41
N ASP A 188 20.57 13.59 -2.33
CA ASP A 188 20.10 14.96 -2.41
C ASP A 188 20.87 15.71 -3.50
N THR A 189 20.18 16.06 -4.56
CA THR A 189 20.77 16.76 -5.70
C THR A 189 21.19 18.20 -5.34
N ASN A 190 20.54 18.85 -4.35
CA ASN A 190 20.91 20.18 -3.90
C ASN A 190 22.29 20.25 -3.25
N LYS A 191 22.71 19.19 -2.57
CA LYS A 191 24.06 19.13 -1.99
C LYS A 191 25.13 19.27 -3.08
N PHE A 192 24.95 18.60 -4.21
CA PHE A 192 25.83 18.73 -5.36
C PHE A 192 25.77 20.11 -6.00
N LEU A 193 24.58 20.65 -6.19
CA LEU A 193 24.37 21.98 -6.78
C LEU A 193 25.02 23.06 -5.92
N ASN A 194 24.78 23.07 -4.63
CA ASN A 194 25.34 24.03 -3.70
C ASN A 194 26.87 23.92 -3.61
N ALA A 195 27.42 22.69 -3.59
CA ALA A 195 28.87 22.51 -3.62
C ALA A 195 29.50 23.05 -4.90
N SER A 196 28.86 22.86 -6.06
CA SER A 196 29.32 23.38 -7.34
C SER A 196 29.27 24.92 -7.40
N ILE A 197 28.18 25.52 -6.91
CA ILE A 197 28.02 26.99 -6.83
C ILE A 197 29.09 27.59 -5.90
N HIS A 198 29.29 27.01 -4.72
CA HIS A 198 30.33 27.45 -3.78
C HIS A 198 31.73 27.34 -4.35
N SER A 199 32.00 26.31 -5.13
CA SER A 199 33.30 26.15 -5.84
C SER A 199 33.55 27.26 -6.85
N VAL A 200 32.52 27.62 -7.63
CA VAL A 200 32.61 28.70 -8.64
C VAL A 200 32.73 30.07 -8.00
N ILE A 201 32.07 30.35 -6.88
CA ILE A 201 32.14 31.66 -6.19
C ILE A 201 33.51 31.85 -5.48
N ARG A 202 34.19 30.76 -5.13
CA ARG A 202 35.52 30.82 -4.46
C ARG A 202 36.69 30.92 -5.39
N THR A 203 36.50 30.77 -6.71
CA THR A 203 37.52 30.95 -7.75
C THR A 203 37.47 32.35 -8.32
#